data_e71b76a7c159fc51c82b53f61c1d466a
#
_entry.id   e71b76a7c159fc51c82b53f61c1d466a
#
_cell.length_a   1.000
_cell.length_b   1.000
_cell.length_c   1.000
_cell.angle_alpha   90.00
_cell.angle_beta   90.00
_cell.angle_gamma   90.00
#
_symmetry.space_group_name_H-M   'P 1'
#
loop_
_entity.id
_entity.type
_entity.pdbx_description
1 polymer ?
#
loop_
_entity_poly.entity_id
_entity_poly.type
_entity_poly.pdbx_seq_one_letter_code
_entity_poly.pdbx_strand_id
1 'polypeptide(L)'
;RNTIAKNKLDPQTSARLRNWNGNVSSVSQARLNHLNQSHHHHDRDWWKDRCAAIIFFDWGWWGWYDGWWYPAWGYDPYSYYEYNEPIYGYDGLSPDQVVAGVQAQLQRFGYYSYAVDGKMGPLTRAAIARYQRDHLLPITSGIDPTTLGSLGIIR
;
A
#
# COMPACT_ATOMS: atom_id res chain seq x y z
N ARG A 1 12.94 13.61 3.40
CA ARG A 1 12.12 12.51 2.99
C ARG A 1 12.97 11.31 2.58
N ASN A 2 12.65 10.15 3.08
CA ASN A 2 13.34 8.94 2.67
C ASN A 2 12.98 8.59 1.25
N THR A 3 14.01 8.33 0.46
CA THR A 3 13.81 7.70 -0.83
C THR A 3 14.35 6.29 -0.74
N ILE A 4 13.56 5.35 -1.20
CA ILE A 4 14.00 3.99 -1.31
C ILE A 4 14.86 3.82 -2.56
N ALA A 5 15.62 2.75 -2.60
CA ALA A 5 16.38 2.40 -3.79
C ALA A 5 15.46 2.41 -5.01
N LYS A 6 15.89 3.08 -6.07
CA LYS A 6 14.99 3.42 -7.17
C LYS A 6 14.46 2.21 -7.92
N ASN A 7 15.17 1.11 -7.94
CA ASN A 7 14.84 0.03 -8.85
C ASN A 7 14.54 -1.30 -8.18
N LYS A 8 14.71 -1.39 -6.86
CA LYS A 8 14.41 -2.64 -6.15
C LYS A 8 14.42 -2.41 -4.65
N LEU A 9 13.70 -3.27 -3.96
CA LEU A 9 13.74 -3.35 -2.52
C LEU A 9 15.03 -4.04 -2.07
N ASP A 10 15.46 -3.75 -0.84
CA ASP A 10 16.57 -4.49 -0.27
C ASP A 10 16.16 -5.95 -0.03
N PRO A 11 17.13 -6.87 0.12
CA PRO A 11 16.82 -8.30 0.25
C PRO A 11 15.97 -8.63 1.47
N GLN A 12 16.16 -7.93 2.58
CA GLN A 12 15.41 -8.21 3.81
C GLN A 12 13.92 -7.83 3.64
N THR A 13 13.66 -6.69 3.02
CA THR A 13 12.30 -6.25 2.74
C THR A 13 11.60 -7.21 1.79
N SER A 14 12.30 -7.63 0.73
CA SER A 14 11.76 -8.60 -0.22
C SER A 14 11.43 -9.94 0.46
N ALA A 15 12.30 -10.39 1.38
CA ALA A 15 12.06 -11.63 2.11
C ALA A 15 10.82 -11.54 2.99
N ARG A 16 10.62 -10.41 3.65
CA ARG A 16 9.43 -10.19 4.48
C ARG A 16 8.16 -10.27 3.66
N LEU A 17 8.14 -9.63 2.51
CA LEU A 17 6.98 -9.67 1.62
C LEU A 17 6.67 -11.08 1.17
N ARG A 18 7.70 -11.86 0.80
CA ARG A 18 7.50 -13.24 0.37
C ARG A 18 7.01 -14.16 1.48
N ASN A 19 7.33 -13.86 2.71
CA ASN A 19 6.96 -14.70 3.86
C ASN A 19 5.56 -14.40 4.39
N TRP A 20 4.92 -13.35 3.93
CA TRP A 20 3.56 -13.05 4.36
C TRP A 20 2.58 -14.05 3.73
N ASN A 21 1.63 -14.52 4.53
CA ASN A 21 0.71 -15.56 4.10
C ASN A 21 -0.57 -15.03 3.42
N GLY A 22 -0.75 -13.72 3.38
CA GLY A 22 -1.91 -13.12 2.72
C GLY A 22 -3.22 -13.20 3.48
N ASN A 23 -3.21 -13.72 4.71
CA ASN A 23 -4.46 -13.87 5.45
C ASN A 23 -4.91 -12.56 6.07
N VAL A 24 -6.17 -12.22 5.79
CA VAL A 24 -6.87 -11.12 6.45
C VAL A 24 -8.11 -11.71 7.09
N SER A 25 -8.27 -11.57 8.39
CA SER A 25 -9.42 -12.11 9.08
C SER A 25 -10.69 -11.37 8.66
N SER A 26 -11.86 -12.02 8.84
CA SER A 26 -13.14 -11.39 8.54
C SER A 26 -13.37 -10.14 9.38
N VAL A 27 -12.89 -10.13 10.62
CA VAL A 27 -12.98 -8.96 11.49
C VAL A 27 -12.12 -7.83 10.95
N SER A 28 -10.90 -8.13 10.54
CA SER A 28 -10.01 -7.13 9.92
C SER A 28 -10.61 -6.56 8.65
N GLN A 29 -11.22 -7.41 7.83
CA GLN A 29 -11.85 -6.98 6.60
C GLN A 29 -13.05 -6.05 6.87
N ALA A 30 -13.85 -6.35 7.89
CA ALA A 30 -14.97 -5.50 8.28
C ALA A 30 -14.49 -4.12 8.73
N ARG A 31 -13.41 -4.07 9.53
CA ARG A 31 -12.83 -2.81 9.98
C ARG A 31 -12.22 -2.03 8.82
N LEU A 32 -11.55 -2.73 7.91
CA LEU A 32 -11.00 -2.14 6.70
C LEU A 32 -12.09 -1.45 5.89
N ASN A 33 -13.20 -2.16 5.65
CA ASN A 33 -14.31 -1.60 4.90
C ASN A 33 -14.89 -0.38 5.59
N HIS A 34 -15.02 -0.42 6.91
CA HIS A 34 -15.52 0.71 7.68
C HIS A 34 -14.60 1.93 7.57
N LEU A 35 -13.29 1.72 7.73
CA LEU A 35 -12.32 2.81 7.66
C LEU A 35 -12.19 3.37 6.25
N ASN A 36 -12.40 2.53 5.24
CA ASN A 36 -12.29 2.95 3.85
C ASN A 36 -13.53 3.71 3.35
N GLN A 37 -14.66 3.54 4.03
CA GLN A 37 -15.87 4.22 3.62
C GLN A 37 -15.80 5.70 3.98
N SER A 38 -16.10 6.56 3.01
CA SER A 38 -16.30 8.00 3.22
C SER A 38 -15.03 8.77 3.58
N HIS A 39 -13.84 8.22 3.34
CA HIS A 39 -12.59 8.93 3.67
C HIS A 39 -12.68 9.54 5.07
N HIS A 40 -12.87 8.70 6.09
CA HIS A 40 -13.12 9.14 7.45
C HIS A 40 -12.03 10.07 7.98
N HIS A 41 -12.39 11.32 8.20
CA HIS A 41 -11.53 12.29 8.83
C HIS A 41 -11.65 12.17 10.34
N HIS A 42 -10.51 11.96 10.99
CA HIS A 42 -10.44 11.90 12.44
C HIS A 42 -9.25 12.76 12.86
N ASP A 43 -9.27 13.22 14.09
CA ASP A 43 -8.18 14.03 14.59
C ASP A 43 -6.94 13.19 14.87
N ARG A 44 -5.88 13.88 15.24
CA ARG A 44 -4.58 13.26 15.50
C ARG A 44 -4.66 12.19 16.58
N ASP A 45 -5.37 12.47 17.66
CA ASP A 45 -5.45 11.55 18.79
C ASP A 45 -6.19 10.27 18.41
N TRP A 46 -7.24 10.38 17.60
CA TRP A 46 -7.97 9.22 17.12
C TRP A 46 -7.06 8.26 16.35
N TRP A 47 -6.24 8.81 15.45
CA TRP A 47 -5.32 8.00 14.66
C TRP A 47 -4.24 7.39 15.54
N LYS A 48 -3.69 8.15 16.48
CA LYS A 48 -2.65 7.65 17.40
C LYS A 48 -3.16 6.49 18.26
N ASP A 49 -4.40 6.57 18.69
CA ASP A 49 -4.97 5.54 19.56
C ASP A 49 -5.20 4.22 18.83
N ARG A 50 -5.37 4.25 17.51
CA ARG A 50 -5.75 3.06 16.74
C ARG A 50 -4.61 2.46 15.93
N CYS A 51 -3.64 3.24 15.59
CA CYS A 51 -2.57 2.77 14.70
C CYS A 51 -1.34 2.38 15.48
N ALA A 52 -0.77 1.22 15.15
CA ALA A 52 0.47 0.77 15.78
C ALA A 52 1.67 1.63 15.38
N ALA A 53 1.60 2.25 14.21
CA ALA A 53 2.63 3.16 13.73
C ALA A 53 1.99 4.24 12.87
N ILE A 54 2.54 5.44 12.92
CA ILE A 54 2.14 6.53 12.05
C ILE A 54 3.41 7.13 11.47
N ILE A 55 3.48 7.22 10.16
CA ILE A 55 4.65 7.75 9.48
C ILE A 55 4.25 8.84 8.49
N PHE A 56 5.17 9.76 8.27
CA PHE A 56 5.01 10.78 7.23
C PHE A 56 5.63 10.28 5.94
N PHE A 57 4.83 10.27 4.87
CA PHE A 57 5.29 9.83 3.58
C PHE A 57 4.59 10.63 2.48
N ASP A 58 5.39 11.21 1.60
CA ASP A 58 4.93 11.89 0.39
C ASP A 58 3.86 12.95 0.67
N TRP A 59 4.18 13.85 1.63
CA TRP A 59 3.36 14.97 2.05
C TRP A 59 2.09 14.60 2.82
N GLY A 60 1.94 13.32 3.19
CA GLY A 60 0.81 12.85 3.98
C GLY A 60 1.24 11.94 5.11
N TRP A 61 0.37 11.80 6.09
CA TRP A 61 0.56 10.87 7.20
C TRP A 61 -0.20 9.60 6.92
N TRP A 62 0.43 8.47 7.25
CA TRP A 62 -0.16 7.15 7.03
C TRP A 62 -0.11 6.37 8.34
N GLY A 63 -1.23 5.71 8.64
CA GLY A 63 -1.36 4.91 9.84
C GLY A 63 -1.40 3.41 9.53
N TRP A 64 -0.60 2.65 10.26
CA TRP A 64 -0.61 1.19 10.15
C TRP A 64 -1.70 0.63 11.06
N TYR A 65 -2.67 -0.04 10.47
CA TYR A 65 -3.74 -0.65 11.22
C TYR A 65 -4.11 -1.99 10.58
N ASP A 66 -3.87 -3.07 11.32
CA ASP A 66 -4.38 -4.41 11.02
C ASP A 66 -4.02 -4.91 9.61
N GLY A 67 -2.77 -4.71 9.21
CA GLY A 67 -2.25 -5.19 7.93
C GLY A 67 -2.36 -4.19 6.78
N TRP A 68 -2.89 -3.01 7.05
CA TRP A 68 -3.09 -2.00 6.02
C TRP A 68 -2.51 -0.67 6.44
N TRP A 69 -2.01 0.06 5.44
CA TRP A 69 -1.63 1.45 5.58
C TRP A 69 -2.81 2.32 5.14
N TYR A 70 -3.30 3.12 6.04
CA TYR A 70 -4.37 4.07 5.75
C TYR A 70 -3.81 5.47 5.63
N PRO A 71 -4.23 6.24 4.61
CA PRO A 71 -4.01 7.68 4.67
C PRO A 71 -4.70 8.21 5.92
N ALA A 72 -3.97 8.88 6.79
CA ALA A 72 -4.52 9.34 8.06
C ALA A 72 -5.27 10.67 7.86
N TRP A 73 -6.44 10.59 7.25
CA TRP A 73 -7.26 11.78 6.96
C TRP A 73 -7.62 12.49 8.26
N GLY A 74 -7.26 13.78 8.32
CA GLY A 74 -7.53 14.62 9.49
C GLY A 74 -6.46 14.61 10.55
N TYR A 75 -5.46 13.76 10.42
CA TYR A 75 -4.30 13.78 11.33
C TYR A 75 -3.57 15.12 11.26
N ASP A 76 -3.41 15.61 10.06
CA ASP A 76 -2.83 16.92 9.78
C ASP A 76 -3.67 17.56 8.67
N PRO A 77 -4.25 18.74 8.91
CA PRO A 77 -5.12 19.38 7.92
C PRO A 77 -4.40 19.77 6.62
N TYR A 78 -3.08 19.82 6.63
CA TYR A 78 -2.30 20.20 5.46
C TYR A 78 -1.75 19.01 4.71
N SER A 79 -2.09 17.78 5.11
CA SER A 79 -1.65 16.58 4.42
C SER A 79 -2.26 16.48 3.03
N TYR A 80 -1.45 16.02 2.10
CA TYR A 80 -1.86 15.77 0.74
C TYR A 80 -1.66 14.29 0.42
N TYR A 81 -2.64 13.67 -0.24
CA TYR A 81 -2.56 12.27 -0.63
C TYR A 81 -2.78 12.16 -2.13
N GLU A 82 -1.74 11.78 -2.85
CA GLU A 82 -1.83 11.51 -4.27
C GLU A 82 -2.72 10.29 -4.55
N TYR A 83 -2.62 9.29 -3.67
CA TYR A 83 -3.50 8.14 -3.67
C TYR A 83 -4.09 8.04 -2.27
N ASN A 84 -5.41 8.07 -2.17
CA ASN A 84 -6.10 8.17 -0.89
C ASN A 84 -6.90 6.93 -0.53
N GLU A 85 -6.50 5.78 -1.04
CA GLU A 85 -7.06 4.49 -0.66
C GLU A 85 -6.06 3.73 0.21
N PRO A 86 -6.53 2.77 1.02
CA PRO A 86 -5.62 1.95 1.81
C PRO A 86 -4.69 1.11 0.93
N ILE A 87 -3.51 0.85 1.46
CA ILE A 87 -2.53 -0.02 0.81
C ILE A 87 -2.26 -1.19 1.73
N TYR A 88 -2.47 -2.40 1.24
CA TYR A 88 -2.11 -3.58 2.02
C TYR A 88 -0.60 -3.69 2.11
N GLY A 89 -0.10 -3.93 3.30
CA GLY A 89 1.33 -3.99 3.53
C GLY A 89 1.72 -5.04 4.55
N TYR A 90 2.95 -4.94 4.98
CA TYR A 90 3.52 -5.86 5.94
C TYR A 90 4.10 -5.05 7.11
N ASP A 91 3.96 -5.60 8.31
CA ASP A 91 4.49 -4.94 9.50
C ASP A 91 6.00 -4.77 9.38
N GLY A 92 6.48 -3.57 9.63
CA GLY A 92 7.88 -3.23 9.48
C GLY A 92 8.26 -2.68 8.12
N LEU A 93 7.31 -2.61 7.16
CA LEU A 93 7.51 -1.95 5.88
C LEU A 93 6.70 -0.66 5.84
N SER A 94 7.28 0.37 5.27
CA SER A 94 6.56 1.61 5.03
C SER A 94 5.73 1.52 3.75
N PRO A 95 4.74 2.39 3.55
CA PRO A 95 3.91 2.37 2.35
C PRO A 95 4.73 2.46 1.06
N ASP A 96 5.74 3.31 1.04
CA ASP A 96 6.59 3.48 -0.14
C ASP A 96 7.36 2.20 -0.48
N GLN A 97 7.79 1.46 0.54
CA GLN A 97 8.48 0.18 0.31
C GLN A 97 7.56 -0.85 -0.32
N VAL A 98 6.32 -0.91 0.11
CA VAL A 98 5.33 -1.82 -0.48
C VAL A 98 5.06 -1.43 -1.92
N VAL A 99 4.83 -0.15 -2.17
CA VAL A 99 4.55 0.35 -3.52
C VAL A 99 5.73 0.07 -4.45
N ALA A 100 6.96 0.31 -3.98
CA ALA A 100 8.16 0.05 -4.79
C ALA A 100 8.28 -1.43 -5.16
N GLY A 101 7.96 -2.33 -4.24
CA GLY A 101 7.96 -3.77 -4.53
C GLY A 101 6.98 -4.13 -5.63
N VAL A 102 5.79 -3.57 -5.57
CA VAL A 102 4.76 -3.77 -6.61
C VAL A 102 5.23 -3.20 -7.94
N GLN A 103 5.74 -1.99 -7.95
CA GLN A 103 6.25 -1.37 -9.19
C GLN A 103 7.36 -2.21 -9.82
N ALA A 104 8.28 -2.72 -9.01
CA ALA A 104 9.38 -3.54 -9.52
C ALA A 104 8.88 -4.83 -10.17
N GLN A 105 7.89 -5.50 -9.57
CA GLN A 105 7.31 -6.71 -10.15
C GLN A 105 6.50 -6.40 -11.40
N LEU A 106 5.72 -5.34 -11.40
CA LEU A 106 4.98 -4.91 -12.59
C LEU A 106 5.95 -4.56 -13.72
N GLN A 107 7.10 -3.98 -13.40
CA GLN A 107 8.14 -3.68 -14.38
C GLN A 107 8.70 -4.97 -15.00
N ARG A 108 8.99 -5.97 -14.18
CA ARG A 108 9.46 -7.27 -14.66
C ARG A 108 8.48 -7.93 -15.61
N PHE A 109 7.18 -7.78 -15.35
CA PHE A 109 6.16 -8.40 -16.19
C PHE A 109 5.69 -7.51 -17.34
N GLY A 110 6.30 -6.35 -17.51
CA GLY A 110 6.03 -5.49 -18.65
C GLY A 110 4.83 -4.55 -18.50
N TYR A 111 4.31 -4.40 -17.28
CA TYR A 111 3.13 -3.54 -17.04
C TYR A 111 3.49 -2.12 -16.60
N TYR A 112 4.71 -1.90 -16.15
CA TYR A 112 5.13 -0.61 -15.63
C TYR A 112 6.48 -0.23 -16.20
N SER A 113 6.54 0.86 -16.96
CA SER A 113 7.76 1.27 -17.68
C SER A 113 8.39 2.53 -17.09
N TYR A 114 7.96 2.96 -15.94
CA TYR A 114 8.47 4.19 -15.30
C TYR A 114 9.40 3.85 -14.15
N ALA A 115 9.99 4.87 -13.54
CA ALA A 115 10.90 4.68 -12.42
C ALA A 115 10.18 4.06 -11.21
N VAL A 116 10.87 3.16 -10.51
CA VAL A 116 10.39 2.59 -9.26
C VAL A 116 10.66 3.62 -8.17
N ASP A 117 9.64 4.41 -7.84
CA ASP A 117 9.78 5.54 -6.92
C ASP A 117 9.01 5.37 -5.61
N GLY A 118 8.24 4.29 -5.48
CA GLY A 118 7.45 4.05 -4.28
C GLY A 118 6.22 4.93 -4.14
N LYS A 119 5.82 5.61 -5.19
CA LYS A 119 4.66 6.49 -5.16
C LYS A 119 3.47 5.86 -5.81
N MET A 120 2.35 5.90 -5.12
CA MET A 120 1.09 5.33 -5.63
C MET A 120 0.33 6.39 -6.42
N GLY A 121 0.84 6.73 -7.58
CA GLY A 121 0.24 7.73 -8.47
C GLY A 121 -0.59 7.11 -9.58
N PRO A 122 -1.08 7.93 -10.52
CA PRO A 122 -1.96 7.45 -11.60
C PRO A 122 -1.32 6.38 -12.49
N LEU A 123 -0.03 6.50 -12.76
CA LEU A 123 0.68 5.54 -13.62
C LEU A 123 0.77 4.17 -12.97
N THR A 124 1.05 4.13 -11.67
CA THR A 124 1.11 2.89 -10.92
C THR A 124 -0.27 2.25 -10.84
N ARG A 125 -1.31 3.03 -10.54
CA ARG A 125 -2.68 2.53 -10.48
C ARG A 125 -3.12 1.93 -11.80
N ALA A 126 -2.80 2.60 -12.91
CA ALA A 126 -3.14 2.11 -14.23
C ALA A 126 -2.42 0.79 -14.55
N ALA A 127 -1.17 0.68 -14.17
CA ALA A 127 -0.40 -0.54 -14.35
C ALA A 127 -0.99 -1.71 -13.54
N ILE A 128 -1.37 -1.46 -12.30
CA ILE A 128 -2.02 -2.45 -11.46
C ILE A 128 -3.33 -2.91 -12.09
N ALA A 129 -4.14 -1.98 -12.55
CA ALA A 129 -5.43 -2.30 -13.17
C ALA A 129 -5.26 -3.19 -14.40
N ARG A 130 -4.29 -2.87 -15.26
CA ARG A 130 -4.03 -3.70 -16.45
C ARG A 130 -3.57 -5.10 -16.06
N TYR A 131 -2.70 -5.20 -15.07
CA TYR A 131 -2.24 -6.50 -14.57
C TYR A 131 -3.41 -7.31 -14.02
N GLN A 132 -4.23 -6.69 -13.19
CA GLN A 132 -5.40 -7.35 -12.59
C GLN A 132 -6.36 -7.85 -13.68
N ARG A 133 -6.64 -7.03 -14.68
CA ARG A 133 -7.50 -7.41 -15.78
C ARG A 133 -6.95 -8.63 -16.52
N ASP A 134 -5.67 -8.61 -16.86
CA ASP A 134 -5.07 -9.68 -17.65
C ASP A 134 -4.95 -10.99 -16.87
N HIS A 135 -4.94 -10.92 -15.55
CA HIS A 135 -4.83 -12.09 -14.68
C HIS A 135 -6.16 -12.48 -14.03
N LEU A 136 -7.27 -11.91 -14.50
CA LEU A 136 -8.61 -12.23 -14.03
C LEU A 136 -8.78 -11.98 -12.51
N LEU A 137 -8.14 -10.96 -12.02
CA LEU A 137 -8.27 -10.52 -10.64
C LEU A 137 -9.32 -9.41 -10.55
N PRO A 138 -9.91 -9.17 -9.38
CA PRO A 138 -10.75 -7.99 -9.20
C PRO A 138 -9.95 -6.72 -9.54
N ILE A 139 -10.54 -5.85 -10.34
CA ILE A 139 -9.85 -4.64 -10.80
C ILE A 139 -10.10 -3.54 -9.78
N THR A 140 -9.21 -3.44 -8.81
CA THR A 140 -9.29 -2.45 -7.74
C THR A 140 -8.37 -1.26 -7.98
N SER A 141 -7.40 -1.42 -8.86
CA SER A 141 -6.29 -0.47 -9.08
C SER A 141 -5.47 -0.23 -7.81
N GLY A 142 -5.62 -1.09 -6.83
CA GLY A 142 -4.99 -0.94 -5.52
C GLY A 142 -4.12 -2.14 -5.16
N ILE A 143 -3.37 -1.97 -4.09
CA ILE A 143 -2.47 -3.00 -3.59
C ILE A 143 -3.23 -3.79 -2.52
N ASP A 144 -3.77 -4.93 -2.92
CA ASP A 144 -4.53 -5.82 -2.07
C ASP A 144 -3.84 -7.19 -1.96
N PRO A 145 -4.26 -8.03 -1.00
CA PRO A 145 -3.62 -9.33 -0.80
C PRO A 145 -3.61 -10.23 -2.05
N THR A 146 -4.71 -10.25 -2.78
CA THR A 146 -4.84 -11.09 -3.97
C THR A 146 -3.85 -10.67 -5.05
N THR A 147 -3.72 -9.37 -5.26
CA THR A 147 -2.78 -8.83 -6.24
C THR A 147 -1.34 -9.11 -5.83
N LEU A 148 -1.00 -8.91 -4.56
CA LEU A 148 0.34 -9.20 -4.06
C LEU A 148 0.70 -10.67 -4.22
N GLY A 149 -0.25 -11.56 -3.95
CA GLY A 149 -0.04 -12.99 -4.15
C GLY A 149 0.19 -13.35 -5.61
N SER A 150 -0.61 -12.78 -6.51
CA SER A 150 -0.47 -13.02 -7.94
C SER A 150 0.87 -12.51 -8.48
N LEU A 151 1.34 -11.37 -7.99
CA LEU A 151 2.63 -10.82 -8.39
C LEU A 151 3.82 -11.63 -7.85
N GLY A 152 3.59 -12.58 -6.98
CA GLY A 152 4.66 -13.37 -6.39
C GLY A 152 5.46 -12.63 -5.31
N ILE A 153 4.97 -11.52 -4.84
CA ILE A 153 5.61 -10.76 -3.76
C ILE A 153 5.38 -11.45 -2.43
N ILE A 154 4.21 -12.06 -2.28
CA ILE A 154 3.83 -12.85 -1.12
C ILE A 154 3.34 -14.21 -1.59
N ARG A 155 3.29 -15.15 -0.68
CA ARG A 155 2.80 -16.50 -0.96
C ARG A 155 1.29 -16.60 -0.83
#